data_dc96bf8df4efda0bcdcedb617786056f
#
_entry.id   dc96bf8df4efda0bcdcedb617786056f
#
_cell.length_a   1.000
_cell.length_b   1.000
_cell.length_c   1.000
_cell.angle_alpha   90.00
_cell.angle_beta   90.00
_cell.angle_gamma   90.00
#
_symmetry.space_group_name_H-M   'P 1'
#
loop_
_entity.id
_entity.type
_entity.pdbx_description
1 polymer ?
#
loop_
_entity_poly.entity_id
_entity_poly.type
_entity_poly.pdbx_seq_one_letter_code
_entity_poly.pdbx_strand_id
1 'polypeptide(L)'
;RVRQKEKMEGKSVQRTSLGFTVKVEDLKIVYRWIKNHKKPQSYFQIFFDKVYGINFIDILNLIISEKKEIKIESPLKSQLKTTIVIPVDFGYEIATVIEKPKIVAIQKITKLGRHDFYVKPQGGKVEINYLNFEKVLLI
;
A
#
# COMPACT_ATOMS: atom_id res chain seq x y z
N ARG A 1 -4.43 0.49 -5.97
CA ARG A 1 -5.81 0.69 -6.42
C ARG A 1 -5.79 1.63 -7.61
N VAL A 2 -5.92 1.09 -8.83
CA VAL A 2 -6.04 1.91 -10.04
C VAL A 2 -7.49 2.38 -10.10
N ARG A 3 -7.76 3.63 -9.77
CA ARG A 3 -9.05 4.26 -10.05
C ARG A 3 -8.98 4.85 -11.44
N GLN A 4 -9.58 4.19 -12.41
CA GLN A 4 -9.95 4.84 -13.66
C GLN A 4 -11.20 5.69 -13.39
N LYS A 5 -11.08 7.00 -13.53
CA LYS A 5 -12.26 7.85 -13.70
C LYS A 5 -12.69 7.76 -15.15
N GLU A 6 -13.87 7.21 -15.39
CA GLU A 6 -14.46 7.18 -16.70
C GLU A 6 -14.73 8.60 -17.21
N LYS A 7 -14.57 8.73 -18.51
CA LYS A 7 -14.78 9.95 -19.26
C LYS A 7 -16.26 10.32 -19.27
N MET A 8 -16.62 11.38 -18.61
CA MET A 8 -17.89 12.04 -18.86
C MET A 8 -17.65 13.16 -19.85
N GLU A 9 -18.34 13.09 -20.98
CA GLU A 9 -18.47 14.16 -21.98
C GLU A 9 -17.16 14.84 -22.43
N GLY A 10 -16.38 14.15 -23.25
CA GLY A 10 -15.25 14.77 -23.96
C GLY A 10 -14.01 15.12 -23.13
N LYS A 11 -13.99 14.89 -21.82
CA LYS A 11 -12.84 15.14 -20.96
C LYS A 11 -11.85 13.98 -21.00
N SER A 12 -10.54 14.28 -21.08
CA SER A 12 -9.49 13.27 -21.07
C SER A 12 -9.49 12.45 -19.77
N VAL A 13 -9.34 11.12 -19.90
CA VAL A 13 -9.18 10.22 -18.76
C VAL A 13 -7.87 10.56 -18.06
N GLN A 14 -7.94 11.16 -16.89
CA GLN A 14 -6.76 11.28 -16.03
C GLN A 14 -6.45 9.89 -15.45
N ARG A 15 -5.35 9.30 -15.91
CA ARG A 15 -4.78 8.12 -15.25
C ARG A 15 -4.29 8.57 -13.88
N THR A 16 -4.90 8.06 -12.83
CA THR A 16 -4.34 8.22 -11.48
C THR A 16 -3.06 7.40 -11.40
N SER A 17 -1.95 8.05 -11.09
CA SER A 17 -0.68 7.38 -10.83
C SER A 17 -0.83 6.39 -9.68
N LEU A 18 -0.07 5.29 -9.71
CA LEU A 18 0.04 4.35 -8.61
C LEU A 18 0.63 5.05 -7.39
N GLY A 19 0.13 4.71 -6.21
CA GLY A 19 0.61 5.33 -4.97
C GLY A 19 0.53 4.41 -3.77
N PHE A 20 1.42 4.65 -2.82
CA PHE A 20 1.31 4.11 -1.47
C PHE A 20 0.15 4.80 -0.75
N THR A 21 -0.71 4.03 -0.13
CA THR A 21 -1.86 4.54 0.62
C THR A 21 -1.61 4.32 2.11
N VAL A 22 -1.16 5.35 2.79
CA VAL A 22 -0.77 5.31 4.20
C VAL A 22 -1.85 5.93 5.07
N LYS A 23 -2.25 5.26 6.13
CA LYS A 23 -3.22 5.79 7.09
C LYS A 23 -2.52 6.65 8.13
N VAL A 24 -3.04 7.86 8.35
CA VAL A 24 -2.47 8.80 9.32
C VAL A 24 -2.46 8.23 10.73
N GLU A 25 -3.49 7.49 11.10
CA GLU A 25 -3.63 6.89 12.43
C GLU A 25 -2.51 5.87 12.74
N ASP A 26 -2.00 5.20 11.71
CA ASP A 26 -0.95 4.19 11.88
C ASP A 26 0.44 4.83 12.07
N LEU A 27 0.66 6.07 11.60
CA LEU A 27 1.96 6.74 11.65
C LEU A 27 2.53 6.83 13.05
N LYS A 28 1.71 7.26 14.02
CA LYS A 28 2.14 7.40 15.43
C LYS A 28 2.49 6.05 16.07
N ILE A 29 1.72 5.03 15.74
CA ILE A 29 1.91 3.68 16.28
C ILE A 29 3.21 3.09 15.77
N VAL A 30 3.43 3.14 14.46
CA VAL A 30 4.65 2.61 13.81
C VAL A 30 5.88 3.38 14.26
N TYR A 31 5.81 4.71 14.34
CA TYR A 31 6.92 5.53 14.82
C TYR A 31 7.33 5.17 16.26
N ARG A 32 6.35 5.01 17.15
CA ARG A 32 6.60 4.58 18.53
C ARG A 32 7.23 3.19 18.57
N TRP A 33 6.77 2.28 17.73
CA TRP A 33 7.33 0.94 17.61
C TRP A 33 8.81 0.98 17.19
N ILE A 34 9.15 1.75 16.16
CA ILE A 34 10.53 1.95 15.69
C ILE A 34 11.42 2.48 16.83
N LYS A 35 10.94 3.49 17.54
CA LYS A 35 11.69 4.07 18.68
C LYS A 35 12.00 3.05 19.77
N ASN A 36 11.03 2.24 20.12
CA ASN A 36 11.14 1.28 21.21
C ASN A 36 12.02 0.07 20.84
N HIS A 37 11.91 -0.43 19.61
CA HIS A 37 12.59 -1.65 19.19
C HIS A 37 13.89 -1.39 18.43
N LYS A 38 14.16 -0.14 18.03
CA LYS A 38 15.35 0.25 17.25
C LYS A 38 15.49 -0.56 15.95
N LYS A 39 14.36 -0.94 15.34
CA LYS A 39 14.31 -1.69 14.09
C LYS A 39 13.60 -0.88 13.01
N PRO A 40 14.11 -0.88 11.77
CA PRO A 40 13.42 -0.21 10.67
C PRO A 40 12.08 -0.88 10.37
N GLN A 41 11.18 -0.11 9.82
CA GLN A 41 9.91 -0.57 9.28
C GLN A 41 9.78 -0.10 7.84
N SER A 42 9.22 -0.95 7.01
CA SER A 42 9.00 -0.65 5.60
C SER A 42 7.54 -0.88 5.24
N TYR A 43 7.06 -0.09 4.32
CA TYR A 43 5.71 -0.18 3.80
C TYR A 43 5.76 -0.79 2.39
N PHE A 44 4.97 -1.83 2.18
CA PHE A 44 4.86 -2.50 0.90
C PHE A 44 3.46 -2.34 0.31
N GLN A 45 3.41 -1.98 -0.95
CA GLN A 45 2.17 -1.89 -1.70
C GLN A 45 2.19 -2.87 -2.85
N ILE A 46 1.25 -3.81 -2.83
CA ILE A 46 1.12 -4.84 -3.85
C ILE A 46 0.08 -4.41 -4.87
N PHE A 47 0.48 -4.39 -6.13
CA PHE A 47 -0.38 -4.19 -7.29
C PHE A 47 -0.55 -5.53 -8.04
N PHE A 48 -1.29 -5.51 -9.14
CA PHE A 48 -1.56 -6.76 -9.89
C PHE A 48 -0.31 -7.40 -10.48
N ASP A 49 0.67 -6.61 -10.86
CA ASP A 49 1.87 -7.03 -11.60
C ASP A 49 3.17 -6.67 -10.90
N LYS A 50 3.12 -5.79 -9.92
CA LYS A 50 4.31 -5.23 -9.28
C LYS A 50 4.12 -5.02 -7.79
N VAL A 51 5.23 -5.05 -7.06
CA VAL A 51 5.30 -4.69 -5.64
C VAL A 51 6.27 -3.53 -5.48
N TYR A 52 5.81 -2.49 -4.81
CA TYR A 52 6.62 -1.34 -4.45
C TYR A 52 6.84 -1.29 -2.95
N GLY A 53 7.98 -0.81 -2.54
CA GLY A 53 8.34 -0.62 -1.13
C GLY A 53 8.91 0.76 -0.86
N ILE A 54 8.68 1.26 0.35
CA ILE A 54 9.23 2.50 0.85
C ILE A 54 9.53 2.35 2.34
N ASN A 55 10.66 2.89 2.78
CA ASN A 55 10.98 2.90 4.21
C ASN A 55 10.07 3.87 4.95
N PHE A 56 9.69 3.53 6.18
CA PHE A 56 8.78 4.36 6.97
C PHE A 56 9.37 5.73 7.32
N ILE A 57 10.68 5.82 7.55
CA ILE A 57 11.34 7.11 7.81
C ILE A 57 11.27 8.00 6.57
N ASP A 58 11.40 7.45 5.37
CA ASP A 58 11.24 8.20 4.13
C ASP A 58 9.81 8.73 3.98
N ILE A 59 8.80 7.95 4.38
CA ILE A 59 7.41 8.42 4.43
C ILE A 59 7.28 9.65 5.33
N LEU A 60 7.84 9.60 6.54
CA LEU A 60 7.81 10.74 7.46
C LEU A 60 8.52 11.96 6.89
N ASN A 61 9.70 11.79 6.29
CA ASN A 61 10.45 12.87 5.67
C ASN A 61 9.69 13.51 4.50
N LEU A 62 9.03 12.71 3.68
CA LEU A 62 8.19 13.19 2.59
C LEU A 62 7.01 14.02 3.08
N ILE A 63 6.35 13.59 4.15
CA ILE A 63 5.24 14.32 4.76
C ILE A 63 5.71 15.67 5.32
N ILE A 64 6.84 15.70 6.01
CA ILE A 64 7.43 16.93 6.58
C ILE A 64 7.87 17.89 5.48
N SER A 65 8.34 17.39 4.35
CA SER A 65 8.81 18.22 3.22
C SER A 65 7.69 18.92 2.45
N GLU A 66 6.42 18.63 2.76
CA GLU A 66 5.22 19.22 2.13
C GLU A 66 5.25 19.23 0.59
N LYS A 67 5.74 18.13 0.00
CA LYS A 67 5.81 18.01 -1.46
C LYS A 67 4.40 17.99 -2.06
N LYS A 68 4.22 18.74 -3.14
CA LYS A 68 2.92 18.90 -3.85
C LYS A 68 2.38 17.59 -4.41
N GLU A 69 3.24 16.62 -4.69
CA GLU A 69 2.90 15.31 -5.23
C GLU A 69 2.20 14.42 -4.20
N ILE A 70 2.38 14.73 -2.89
CA ILE A 70 1.77 13.99 -1.80
C ILE A 70 0.37 14.55 -1.54
N LYS A 71 -0.63 13.69 -1.63
CA LYS A 71 -2.03 14.07 -1.44
C LYS A 71 -2.55 13.55 -0.11
N ILE A 72 -3.22 14.43 0.62
CA ILE A 72 -3.94 14.05 1.84
C ILE A 72 -5.42 13.95 1.48
N GLU A 73 -5.96 12.75 1.61
CA GLU A 73 -7.38 12.47 1.37
C GLU A 73 -8.08 12.33 2.71
N SER A 74 -8.83 13.37 3.08
CA SER A 74 -9.73 13.34 4.24
C SER A 74 -11.15 13.09 3.74
N PRO A 75 -11.83 12.06 4.22
CA PRO A 75 -13.20 11.83 3.82
C PRO A 75 -14.13 12.89 4.42
N LEU A 76 -15.08 13.33 3.60
CA LEU A 76 -16.09 14.33 3.99
C LEU A 76 -17.07 13.85 5.07
N LYS A 77 -17.09 12.55 5.38
CA LYS A 77 -17.96 11.96 6.41
C LYS A 77 -17.11 11.31 7.50
N SER A 78 -17.42 11.62 8.72
CA SER A 78 -16.68 11.43 9.98
C SER A 78 -16.24 10.01 10.36
N GLN A 79 -16.48 9.00 9.54
CA GLN A 79 -16.17 7.60 9.86
C GLN A 79 -14.97 7.02 9.10
N LEU A 80 -14.40 7.75 8.17
CA LEU A 80 -13.32 7.25 7.35
C LEU A 80 -11.98 7.85 7.79
N LYS A 81 -10.95 7.02 7.81
CA LYS A 81 -9.61 7.38 8.22
C LYS A 81 -8.94 8.30 7.20
N THR A 82 -8.22 9.29 7.66
CA THR A 82 -7.41 10.15 6.79
C THR A 82 -6.29 9.34 6.15
N THR A 83 -6.15 9.47 4.85
CA THR A 83 -5.18 8.73 4.05
C THR A 83 -4.21 9.67 3.36
N ILE A 84 -2.94 9.34 3.41
CA ILE A 84 -1.90 10.01 2.65
C ILE A 84 -1.56 9.15 1.46
N VAL A 85 -1.60 9.72 0.26
CA VAL A 85 -1.23 9.06 -0.99
C VAL A 85 0.13 9.58 -1.44
N ILE A 86 1.11 8.69 -1.50
CA ILE A 86 2.48 8.97 -1.92
C ILE A 86 2.72 8.27 -3.25
N PRO A 87 3.09 8.97 -4.34
CA PRO A 87 3.42 8.33 -5.61
C PRO A 87 4.49 7.25 -5.45
N VAL A 88 4.36 6.13 -6.17
CA VAL A 88 5.30 5.00 -6.06
C VAL A 88 6.74 5.38 -6.48
N ASP A 89 6.89 6.46 -7.25
CA ASP A 89 8.20 6.98 -7.68
C ASP A 89 9.08 7.45 -6.50
N PHE A 90 8.50 7.70 -5.34
CA PHE A 90 9.25 7.99 -4.11
C PHE A 90 9.75 6.74 -3.37
N GLY A 91 9.34 5.56 -3.79
CA GLY A 91 9.82 4.29 -3.29
C GLY A 91 10.57 3.51 -4.36
N TYR A 92 10.65 2.20 -4.18
CA TYR A 92 11.36 1.29 -5.07
C TYR A 92 10.44 0.18 -5.55
N GLU A 93 10.54 -0.18 -6.84
CA GLU A 93 9.97 -1.43 -7.34
C GLU A 93 10.82 -2.59 -6.83
N ILE A 94 10.25 -3.41 -5.96
CA ILE A 94 10.97 -4.48 -5.28
C ILE A 94 10.68 -5.87 -5.84
N ALA A 95 9.55 -6.04 -6.52
CA ALA A 95 9.23 -7.30 -7.15
C ALA A 95 8.26 -7.13 -8.31
N THR A 96 8.37 -8.07 -9.27
CA THR A 96 7.43 -8.24 -10.37
C THR A 96 6.67 -9.54 -10.18
N VAL A 97 5.36 -9.50 -10.38
CA VAL A 97 4.50 -10.70 -10.31
C VAL A 97 4.61 -11.47 -11.63
N ILE A 98 5.24 -12.64 -11.60
CA ILE A 98 5.39 -13.53 -12.77
C ILE A 98 4.14 -14.39 -12.95
N GLU A 99 3.61 -14.93 -11.85
CA GLU A 99 2.43 -15.76 -11.83
C GLU A 99 1.43 -15.20 -10.83
N LYS A 100 0.23 -14.91 -11.30
CA LYS A 100 -0.82 -14.35 -10.43
C LYS A 100 -1.36 -15.43 -9.49
N PRO A 101 -1.62 -15.10 -8.21
CA PRO A 101 -2.29 -16.03 -7.31
C PRO A 101 -3.73 -16.29 -7.75
N LYS A 102 -4.21 -17.49 -7.51
CA LYS A 102 -5.63 -17.84 -7.65
C LYS A 102 -6.38 -17.31 -6.42
N ILE A 103 -7.52 -16.71 -6.65
CA ILE A 103 -8.40 -16.27 -5.58
C ILE A 103 -9.36 -17.40 -5.25
N VAL A 104 -9.26 -17.92 -4.02
CA VAL A 104 -10.08 -19.03 -3.53
C VAL A 104 -11.04 -18.51 -2.48
N ALA A 105 -12.33 -18.79 -2.65
CA ALA A 105 -13.34 -18.51 -1.64
C ALA A 105 -13.28 -19.61 -0.55
N ILE A 106 -13.23 -19.19 0.69
CA ILE A 106 -13.19 -20.09 1.85
C ILE A 106 -14.39 -19.77 2.74
N GLN A 107 -15.08 -20.84 3.15
CA GLN A 107 -16.11 -20.78 4.16
C GLN A 107 -15.54 -21.32 5.48
N LYS A 108 -15.71 -20.57 6.56
CA LYS A 108 -15.36 -20.99 7.91
C LYS A 108 -16.62 -20.95 8.78
N ILE A 109 -16.86 -22.02 9.50
CA ILE A 109 -17.92 -22.08 10.50
C ILE A 109 -17.29 -21.77 11.84
N THR A 110 -17.77 -20.72 12.52
CA THR A 110 -17.31 -20.34 13.85
C THR A 110 -17.86 -21.31 14.92
N LYS A 111 -17.28 -21.30 16.12
CA LYS A 111 -17.76 -22.09 17.25
C LYS A 111 -19.24 -21.83 17.61
N LEU A 112 -19.76 -20.67 17.24
CA LEU A 112 -21.16 -20.28 17.44
C LEU A 112 -22.07 -20.62 16.26
N GLY A 113 -21.59 -21.40 15.28
CA GLY A 113 -22.36 -21.79 14.08
C GLY A 113 -22.53 -20.69 13.04
N ARG A 114 -21.78 -19.58 13.15
CA ARG A 114 -21.81 -18.49 12.19
C ARG A 114 -20.98 -18.86 10.95
N HIS A 115 -21.51 -18.62 9.78
CA HIS A 115 -20.83 -18.81 8.51
C HIS A 115 -20.08 -17.54 8.13
N ASP A 116 -18.76 -17.58 8.15
CA ASP A 116 -17.89 -16.50 7.65
C ASP A 116 -17.32 -16.89 6.29
N PHE A 117 -17.50 -16.01 5.31
CA PHE A 117 -16.93 -16.16 3.97
C PHE A 117 -15.81 -15.17 3.78
N TYR A 118 -14.67 -15.63 3.30
CA TYR A 118 -13.57 -14.77 2.93
C TYR A 118 -12.83 -15.32 1.71
N VAL A 119 -12.10 -14.45 1.03
CA VAL A 119 -11.27 -14.83 -0.11
C VAL A 119 -9.82 -14.86 0.31
N LYS A 120 -9.11 -15.89 -0.14
CA LYS A 120 -7.68 -16.09 0.13
C LYS A 120 -6.92 -16.20 -1.19
N PRO A 121 -5.83 -15.45 -1.39
CA PRO A 121 -4.91 -15.71 -2.49
C PRO A 121 -4.14 -17.02 -2.21
N GLN A 122 -3.99 -17.84 -3.23
CA GLN A 122 -3.28 -19.12 -3.16
C GLN A 122 -2.33 -19.26 -4.34
N GLY A 123 -1.10 -19.66 -4.08
CA GLY A 123 -0.04 -19.77 -5.10
C GLY A 123 0.45 -18.40 -5.54
N GLY A 124 0.93 -18.32 -6.77
CA GLY A 124 1.57 -17.13 -7.32
C GLY A 124 3.09 -17.17 -7.17
N LYS A 125 3.78 -16.42 -8.02
CA LYS A 125 5.24 -16.24 -7.99
C LYS A 125 5.60 -14.80 -8.23
N VAL A 126 6.64 -14.34 -7.53
CA VAL A 126 7.24 -13.02 -7.71
C VAL A 126 8.74 -13.17 -7.98
N GLU A 127 9.26 -12.30 -8.83
CA GLU A 127 10.69 -12.10 -9.00
C GLU A 127 11.12 -10.88 -8.20
N ILE A 128 12.08 -11.06 -7.30
CA ILE A 128 12.50 -10.02 -6.36
C ILE A 128 13.74 -9.31 -6.91
N ASN A 129 13.68 -7.98 -6.94
CA ASN A 129 14.83 -7.12 -7.13
C ASN A 129 15.52 -6.92 -5.77
N TYR A 130 16.52 -7.74 -5.49
CA TYR A 130 17.22 -7.74 -4.21
C TYR A 130 17.91 -6.41 -3.90
N LEU A 131 18.48 -5.74 -4.89
CA LEU A 131 19.13 -4.44 -4.67
C LEU A 131 18.15 -3.38 -4.19
N ASN A 132 16.96 -3.33 -4.79
CA ASN A 132 15.92 -2.41 -4.37
C ASN A 132 15.29 -2.83 -3.04
N PHE A 133 15.16 -4.12 -2.82
CA PHE A 133 14.63 -4.66 -1.55
C PHE A 133 15.54 -4.28 -0.37
N GLU A 134 16.86 -4.41 -0.51
CA GLU A 134 17.84 -3.98 0.50
C GLU A 134 17.75 -2.48 0.78
N LYS A 135 17.59 -1.63 -0.24
CA LYS A 135 17.41 -0.18 -0.06
C LYS A 135 16.17 0.13 0.79
N VAL A 136 15.08 -0.56 0.55
CA VAL A 136 13.83 -0.38 1.33
C VAL A 136 14.00 -0.83 2.77
N LEU A 137 14.76 -1.88 3.01
CA LEU A 137 15.04 -2.40 4.34
C LEU A 137 16.17 -1.66 5.08
N LEU A 138 16.89 -0.79 4.40
CA LEU A 138 18.10 -0.10 4.92
C LEU A 138 19.19 -1.07 5.40
N ILE A 139 19.35 -2.13 4.65
CA ILE A 139 20.41 -3.11 4.91
C ILE A 139 21.69 -2.72 4.16
#